data_933ad7b08681c9483a1451416f6e0918
#
_entry.id   933ad7b08681c9483a1451416f6e0918
#
_cell.length_a   1.000
_cell.length_b   1.000
_cell.length_c   1.000
_cell.angle_alpha   90.00
_cell.angle_beta   90.00
_cell.angle_gamma   90.00
#
_symmetry.space_group_name_H-M   'P 1'
#
loop_
_entity.id
_entity.type
_entity.pdbx_description
1 polymer ?
#
loop_
_entity_poly.entity_id
_entity_poly.type
_entity_poly.pdbx_seq_one_letter_code
_entity_poly.pdbx_strand_id
1 'polypeptide(L)' 'MKRTKVRLLFVDEGQYHHEELSVPTEVLDRYERLIDCFREDEAVLREMYVDVARLCAAWRVEAQG' A
#
# COMPACT_ATOMS: atom_id res chain seq x y z
N MET A 1 -13.03 13.79 -2.89
CA MET A 1 -11.65 13.40 -2.57
C MET A 1 -11.27 12.16 -3.36
N LYS A 2 -10.15 12.23 -4.06
CA LYS A 2 -9.71 11.14 -4.92
C LYS A 2 -9.00 10.06 -4.13
N ARG A 3 -9.32 8.82 -4.42
CA ARG A 3 -8.66 7.69 -3.77
C ARG A 3 -8.16 6.72 -4.84
N THR A 4 -7.07 6.06 -4.53
CA THR A 4 -6.44 5.10 -5.43
C THR A 4 -6.41 3.75 -4.74
N LYS A 5 -6.79 2.71 -5.48
CA LYS A 5 -6.71 1.35 -4.98
C LYS A 5 -5.28 0.84 -5.16
N VAL A 6 -4.76 0.26 -4.11
CA VAL A 6 -3.39 -0.26 -4.09
C VAL A 6 -3.44 -1.72 -3.63
N ARG A 7 -2.63 -2.54 -4.27
CA ARG A 7 -2.47 -3.94 -3.85
C ARG A 7 -1.11 -4.10 -3.19
N LEU A 8 -1.13 -4.71 -2.02
CA LEU A 8 0.08 -5.00 -1.26
C LEU A 8 0.35 -6.49 -1.29
N LEU A 9 1.60 -6.86 -1.38
CA LEU A 9 2.02 -8.26 -1.32
C LEU A 9 2.84 -8.47 -0.06
N PHE A 10 2.40 -9.43 0.73
CA PHE A 10 3.10 -9.82 1.96
C PHE A 10 3.63 -11.24 1.83
N VAL A 11 4.75 -11.50 2.48
CA VAL A 11 5.28 -12.86 2.57
C VAL A 11 5.36 -13.26 4.03
N ASP A 12 4.86 -14.45 4.34
CA ASP A 12 4.87 -14.98 5.70
C ASP A 12 5.16 -16.47 5.63
N GLU A 13 6.27 -16.87 6.23
CA GLU A 13 6.72 -18.26 6.25
C GLU A 13 6.74 -18.91 4.87
N GLY A 14 7.23 -18.17 3.88
CA GLY A 14 7.33 -18.65 2.51
C GLY A 14 6.04 -18.61 1.72
N GLN A 15 4.99 -18.11 2.31
CA GLN A 15 3.71 -17.99 1.63
C GLN A 15 3.39 -16.53 1.36
N TYR A 16 2.82 -16.27 0.18
CA TYR A 16 2.45 -14.91 -0.23
C TYR A 16 0.96 -14.71 -0.09
N HIS A 17 0.58 -13.50 0.32
CA HIS A 17 -0.83 -13.11 0.26
C HIS A 17 -0.96 -11.65 -0.11
N HIS A 18 -2.10 -11.32 -0.69
CA HIS A 18 -2.39 -9.97 -1.17
C HIS A 18 -3.44 -9.30 -0.33
N GLU A 19 -3.29 -8.00 -0.18
CA GLU A 19 -4.31 -7.15 0.44
C GLU A 19 -4.57 -5.98 -0.49
N GLU A 20 -5.82 -5.57 -0.63
CA GLU A 20 -6.16 -4.39 -1.42
C GLU A 20 -6.70 -3.30 -0.51
N LEU A 21 -6.16 -2.10 -0.67
CA LEU A 21 -6.50 -0.96 0.14
C LEU A 21 -6.82 0.24 -0.73
N SER A 22 -7.63 1.15 -0.21
CA SER A 22 -7.89 2.42 -0.87
C SER A 22 -7.23 3.52 -0.06
N VAL A 23 -6.43 4.34 -0.72
CA VAL A 23 -5.62 5.38 -0.08
C VAL A 23 -5.85 6.71 -0.79
N PRO A 24 -5.87 7.84 -0.07
CA PRO A 24 -5.97 9.13 -0.74
C PRO A 24 -4.84 9.30 -1.74
N THR A 25 -5.20 9.66 -2.96
CA THR A 25 -4.23 9.75 -4.06
C THR A 25 -3.10 10.74 -3.75
N GLU A 26 -3.42 11.85 -3.10
CA GLU A 26 -2.40 12.85 -2.77
C GLU A 26 -1.33 12.34 -1.81
N VAL A 27 -1.66 11.35 -0.97
CA VAL A 27 -0.68 10.75 -0.09
C VAL A 27 0.34 9.96 -0.90
N LEU A 28 -0.14 9.24 -1.91
CA LEU A 28 0.74 8.45 -2.77
C LEU A 28 1.70 9.34 -3.56
N ASP A 29 1.23 10.52 -3.95
CA ASP A 29 2.04 11.43 -4.77
C ASP A 29 3.22 12.03 -4.02
N ARG A 30 3.27 11.87 -2.70
CA ARG A 30 4.40 12.35 -1.89
C ARG A 30 5.62 11.44 -1.99
N TYR A 31 5.46 10.25 -2.54
CA TYR A 31 6.52 9.25 -2.56
C TYR A 31 6.83 8.83 -3.99
N GLU A 32 8.11 8.69 -4.30
CA GLU A 32 8.51 8.20 -5.61
C GLU A 32 8.17 6.74 -5.79
N ARG A 33 8.31 5.96 -4.72
CA ARG A 33 7.99 4.54 -4.76
C ARG A 33 6.84 4.26 -3.82
N LEU A 34 5.88 3.53 -4.33
CA LEU A 34 4.67 3.22 -3.60
C LEU A 34 4.94 2.48 -2.29
N ILE A 35 5.90 1.57 -2.32
CA ILE A 35 6.23 0.79 -1.14
C ILE A 35 6.72 1.67 0.02
N ASP A 36 7.40 2.77 -0.29
CA ASP A 36 7.89 3.68 0.73
C ASP A 36 6.75 4.36 1.46
N CYS A 37 5.66 4.65 0.75
CA CYS A 37 4.47 5.23 1.35
C CYS A 37 3.94 4.32 2.47
N PHE A 38 3.87 3.03 2.21
CA PHE A 38 3.32 2.08 3.17
C PHE A 38 4.28 1.71 4.29
N ARG A 39 5.54 2.09 4.15
CA ARG A 39 6.53 1.87 5.20
C ARG A 39 6.72 3.08 6.09
N GLU A 40 6.49 4.29 5.58
CA GLU A 40 6.92 5.50 6.25
C GLU A 40 5.81 6.50 6.55
N ASP A 41 4.72 6.49 5.80
CA ASP A 41 3.70 7.52 5.97
C ASP A 41 2.89 7.30 7.24
N GLU A 42 3.00 8.23 8.18
CA GLU A 42 2.31 8.11 9.46
C GLU A 42 0.80 8.10 9.33
N ALA A 43 0.25 8.85 8.40
CA ALA A 43 -1.20 8.89 8.23
C ALA A 43 -1.73 7.54 7.75
N VAL A 44 -1.02 6.92 6.81
CA VAL A 44 -1.39 5.61 6.29
C VAL A 44 -1.27 4.55 7.38
N LEU A 45 -0.14 4.55 8.10
CA LEU A 45 0.11 3.55 9.14
C LEU A 45 -0.85 3.69 10.32
N ARG A 46 -1.36 4.90 10.55
CA ARG A 46 -2.30 5.14 11.63
C ARG A 46 -3.71 4.68 11.26
N GLU A 47 -4.11 4.86 10.01
CA GLU A 47 -5.45 4.48 9.56
C GLU A 47 -5.62 3.01 9.35
N MET A 48 -4.56 2.32 8.98
CA MET A 48 -4.66 0.92 8.64
C MET A 48 -3.45 0.15 9.16
N TYR A 49 -3.69 -1.07 9.56
CA TYR A 49 -2.63 -1.93 10.02
C TYR A 49 -1.89 -2.51 8.83
N VAL A 50 -0.61 -2.19 8.73
CA VAL A 50 0.26 -2.75 7.71
C VAL A 50 1.43 -3.42 8.39
N ASP A 51 1.65 -4.70 8.10
CA ASP A 51 2.78 -5.42 8.64
C ASP A 51 4.00 -5.11 7.79
N VAL A 52 4.68 -4.04 8.15
CA VAL A 52 5.79 -3.50 7.38
C VAL A 52 6.93 -4.50 7.25
N ALA A 53 7.13 -5.31 8.28
CA ALA A 53 8.21 -6.31 8.26
C ALA A 53 8.01 -7.39 7.20
N ARG A 54 6.75 -7.66 6.84
CA ARG A 54 6.43 -8.69 5.87
C ARG A 54 6.05 -8.16 4.49
N LEU A 55 6.00 -6.83 4.36
CA LEU A 55 5.63 -6.20 3.10
C LEU A 55 6.74 -6.35 2.08
N CYS A 56 6.44 -6.99 0.96
CA CYS A 56 7.39 -7.25 -0.11
C CYS A 56 7.26 -6.28 -1.27
N ALA A 57 6.02 -5.93 -1.64
CA ALA A 57 5.76 -5.14 -2.83
C ALA A 57 4.44 -4.40 -2.70
N ALA A 58 4.31 -3.32 -3.46
CA ALA A 58 3.09 -2.54 -3.51
C ALA A 58 2.95 -1.98 -4.92
N TRP A 59 1.73 -1.97 -5.45
CA TRP A 59 1.48 -1.37 -6.75
C TRP A 59 0.05 -0.87 -6.85
N ARG A 60 -0.16 0.05 -7.79
CA ARG A 60 -1.48 0.60 -8.03
C ARG A 60 -2.30 -0.37 -8.86
N VAL A 61 -3.55 -0.54 -8.45
CA VAL A 61 -4.49 -1.33 -9.24
C VAL A 61 -5.22 -0.35 -10.13
N GLU A 62 -5.04 -0.49 -11.45
CA GLU A 62 -5.70 0.41 -12.37
C GLU A 62 -7.18 0.15 -12.39
N ALA A 63 -7.94 1.25 -12.35
CA ALA A 63 -9.38 1.15 -12.48
C ALA A 63 -9.72 0.67 -13.89
N GLN A 64 -10.46 -0.38 -13.96
CA GLN A 64 -10.98 -0.85 -15.24
C GLN A 64 -12.21 -0.01 -15.53
N GLY A 65 -12.01 0.92 -16.41
CA GLY A 65 -13.07 1.85 -16.76
C GLY A 65 -14.30 1.19 -17.33
#